data_280a7e3210e12666cfda94772fea6b90
#
_entry.id   280a7e3210e12666cfda94772fea6b90
#
_cell.length_a   1.000
_cell.length_b   1.000
_cell.length_c   1.000
_cell.angle_alpha   90.00
_cell.angle_beta   90.00
_cell.angle_gamma   90.00
#
_symmetry.space_group_name_H-M   'P 1'
#
loop_
_entity.id
_entity.type
_entity.pdbx_description
1 polymer ?
#
loop_
_entity_poly.entity_id
_entity_poly.type
_entity_poly.pdbx_seq_one_letter_code
_entity_poly.pdbx_strand_id
1 'polypeptide(L)'
;MDTAGGSTPRSKTSPIDVLRAFTRLRRSLSLYPPGHRIIDQSVGDLARAVERTADESGRARVHLLSGVAHVEGYPYRAESRAHAELIEEWRECGVECLEIATDAPASELVASARIANDVAAGRLPGSSARRALEAAGVDDVTMTRLAPLEARLPAFEWADEPESIEPGPYADVIEVARETVGAAFEGGPLSAEGVEALLGRVVGELLDDGVALAEILAVKRYENHTFRHSVHVAALAILLGRRIGLDHDGIAGLGEAALLHDIGKRQVPVEMLRKPGQLTRRERRVIERHTVFGAEILALTPGLGDLTATVALEHHRHFVGGGYPDLGARVPHEASQIVAVVDIYEALTGARPYREPLTPDEACLVLARLAGNQLNPALVRAFVSLISFFPIGSVVRTTRDELGVVIRTREGDPLHPEIELLTPDTFRTTGSRIDLSERGSDGRYTRHVAETVRRGAVHARFAPPSAA
;
A
#
# COMPACT_ATOMS: atom_id res chain seq x y z
N MET A 1 -53.05 7.70 7.21
CA MET A 1 -52.39 7.95 8.50
C MET A 1 -51.41 6.82 8.71
N ASP A 2 -50.19 7.00 8.21
CA ASP A 2 -49.11 6.11 8.49
C ASP A 2 -47.83 6.93 8.56
N THR A 3 -47.33 7.03 9.77
CA THR A 3 -46.15 7.80 10.10
C THR A 3 -44.94 6.90 9.85
N ALA A 4 -44.27 7.08 8.72
CA ALA A 4 -42.95 6.50 8.48
C ALA A 4 -41.93 7.19 9.42
N GLY A 5 -41.49 6.47 10.42
CA GLY A 5 -40.39 6.86 11.28
C GLY A 5 -39.08 6.85 10.48
N GLY A 6 -38.65 8.02 10.00
CA GLY A 6 -37.36 8.23 9.43
C GLY A 6 -36.31 8.13 10.54
N SER A 7 -35.50 7.09 10.54
CA SER A 7 -34.28 7.02 11.33
C SER A 7 -33.29 8.05 10.77
N THR A 8 -33.07 9.12 11.50
CA THR A 8 -31.98 10.07 11.28
C THR A 8 -30.65 9.30 11.24
N PRO A 9 -29.80 9.50 10.22
CA PRO A 9 -28.49 8.85 10.20
C PRO A 9 -27.69 9.34 11.42
N ARG A 10 -27.28 8.41 12.30
CA ARG A 10 -26.39 8.70 13.41
C ARG A 10 -25.15 9.39 12.84
N SER A 11 -24.87 10.59 13.30
CA SER A 11 -23.65 11.34 13.00
C SER A 11 -22.48 10.43 13.35
N LYS A 12 -21.79 9.88 12.34
CA LYS A 12 -20.58 9.06 12.54
C LYS A 12 -19.54 9.95 13.23
N THR A 13 -19.17 9.59 14.43
CA THR A 13 -18.20 10.32 15.24
C THR A 13 -16.81 10.19 14.59
N SER A 14 -16.05 11.27 14.64
CA SER A 14 -14.73 11.31 14.00
C SER A 14 -13.70 10.49 14.81
N PRO A 15 -12.83 9.74 14.15
CA PRO A 15 -11.71 9.00 14.79
C PRO A 15 -10.75 9.86 15.58
N ILE A 16 -10.69 11.15 15.24
CA ILE A 16 -9.95 12.14 16.02
C ILE A 16 -10.49 12.23 17.45
N ASP A 17 -11.75 11.87 17.67
CA ASP A 17 -12.35 11.88 19.01
C ASP A 17 -11.79 10.76 19.88
N VAL A 18 -11.46 9.60 19.31
CA VAL A 18 -10.74 8.52 20.01
C VAL A 18 -9.34 8.98 20.42
N LEU A 19 -8.57 9.54 19.46
CA LEU A 19 -7.24 10.07 19.74
C LEU A 19 -7.27 11.18 20.79
N ARG A 20 -8.24 12.09 20.70
CA ARG A 20 -8.42 13.19 21.65
C ARG A 20 -8.76 12.68 23.04
N ALA A 21 -9.66 11.71 23.15
CA ALA A 21 -10.05 11.13 24.42
C ALA A 21 -8.90 10.32 25.05
N PHE A 22 -8.17 9.54 24.24
CA PHE A 22 -6.99 8.81 24.72
C PHE A 22 -5.87 9.76 25.16
N THR A 23 -5.59 10.83 24.42
CA THR A 23 -4.62 11.87 24.82
C THR A 23 -5.03 12.54 26.12
N ARG A 24 -6.33 12.82 26.31
CA ARG A 24 -6.85 13.35 27.56
C ARG A 24 -6.59 12.39 28.72
N LEU A 25 -6.84 11.09 28.55
CA LEU A 25 -6.55 10.07 29.56
C LEU A 25 -5.05 10.03 29.90
N ARG A 26 -4.18 10.02 28.90
CA ARG A 26 -2.71 10.08 29.07
C ARG A 26 -2.29 11.27 29.92
N ARG A 27 -2.77 12.47 29.58
CA ARG A 27 -2.47 13.71 30.32
C ARG A 27 -3.04 13.69 31.74
N SER A 28 -4.23 13.14 31.91
CA SER A 28 -4.84 12.99 33.25
C SER A 28 -4.00 12.10 34.17
N LEU A 29 -3.47 11.00 33.64
CA LEU A 29 -2.58 10.08 34.39
C LEU A 29 -1.24 10.71 34.79
N SER A 30 -0.78 11.72 34.03
CA SER A 30 0.45 12.46 34.36
C SER A 30 0.21 13.59 35.40
N LEU A 31 -1.00 14.11 35.47
CA LEU A 31 -1.33 15.29 36.28
C LEU A 31 -2.00 14.96 37.62
N TYR A 32 -2.69 13.81 37.71
CA TYR A 32 -3.52 13.47 38.88
C TYR A 32 -3.09 12.13 39.48
N PRO A 33 -3.21 11.99 40.84
CA PRO A 33 -2.91 10.73 41.52
C PRO A 33 -3.92 9.62 41.13
N PRO A 34 -3.53 8.34 41.26
CA PRO A 34 -4.43 7.22 41.07
C PRO A 34 -5.74 7.33 41.85
N GLY A 35 -6.86 7.00 41.22
CA GLY A 35 -8.21 7.11 41.85
C GLY A 35 -8.82 8.51 41.81
N HIS A 36 -8.19 9.47 41.17
CA HIS A 36 -8.78 10.80 41.03
C HIS A 36 -9.91 10.80 39.99
N ARG A 37 -11.06 11.41 40.33
CA ARG A 37 -12.30 11.42 39.53
C ARG A 37 -12.10 11.87 38.08
N ILE A 38 -11.10 12.70 37.79
CA ILE A 38 -10.79 13.16 36.40
C ILE A 38 -10.26 12.01 35.58
N ILE A 39 -9.55 11.06 36.18
CA ILE A 39 -9.08 9.85 35.47
C ILE A 39 -10.28 9.00 35.08
N ASP A 40 -11.21 8.76 36.01
CA ASP A 40 -12.42 7.97 35.74
C ASP A 40 -13.31 8.62 34.68
N GLN A 41 -13.42 9.95 34.69
CA GLN A 41 -14.11 10.71 33.67
C GLN A 41 -13.42 10.54 32.31
N SER A 42 -12.08 10.61 32.25
CA SER A 42 -11.32 10.46 31.01
C SER A 42 -11.42 9.05 30.44
N VAL A 43 -11.47 8.02 31.30
CA VAL A 43 -11.73 6.63 30.89
C VAL A 43 -13.13 6.51 30.29
N GLY A 44 -14.15 7.06 30.94
CA GLY A 44 -15.52 7.06 30.43
C GLY A 44 -15.69 7.84 29.13
N ASP A 45 -14.95 8.96 28.95
CA ASP A 45 -14.94 9.71 27.69
C ASP A 45 -14.31 8.89 26.56
N LEU A 46 -13.22 8.17 26.84
CA LEU A 46 -12.56 7.29 25.88
C LEU A 46 -13.46 6.11 25.49
N ALA A 47 -14.03 5.41 26.45
CA ALA A 47 -14.94 4.30 26.21
C ALA A 47 -16.11 4.73 25.29
N ARG A 48 -16.73 5.88 25.56
CA ARG A 48 -17.80 6.43 24.71
C ARG A 48 -17.31 6.81 23.31
N ALA A 49 -16.09 7.32 23.17
CA ALA A 49 -15.52 7.63 21.86
C ALA A 49 -15.27 6.35 21.07
N VAL A 50 -14.74 5.31 21.71
CA VAL A 50 -14.51 3.98 21.10
C VAL A 50 -15.84 3.36 20.65
N GLU A 51 -16.87 3.33 21.51
CA GLU A 51 -18.19 2.78 21.20
C GLU A 51 -18.84 3.46 19.97
N ARG A 52 -18.66 4.78 19.83
CA ARG A 52 -19.22 5.53 18.69
C ARG A 52 -18.44 5.39 17.40
N THR A 53 -17.16 5.03 17.48
CA THR A 53 -16.24 4.94 16.34
C THR A 53 -16.01 3.50 15.90
N ALA A 54 -16.34 2.53 16.73
CA ALA A 54 -16.12 1.13 16.48
C ALA A 54 -16.81 0.65 15.20
N ASP A 55 -16.12 -0.21 14.48
CA ASP A 55 -16.62 -0.93 13.33
C ASP A 55 -17.58 -2.08 13.73
N GLU A 56 -18.04 -2.85 12.73
CA GLU A 56 -18.91 -4.00 12.97
C GLU A 56 -18.24 -5.11 13.80
N SER A 57 -16.90 -5.11 13.90
CA SER A 57 -16.14 -6.04 14.75
C SER A 57 -16.08 -5.60 16.22
N GLY A 58 -16.68 -4.46 16.59
CA GLY A 58 -16.65 -3.92 17.92
C GLY A 58 -15.30 -3.32 18.30
N ARG A 59 -14.49 -2.87 17.33
CA ARG A 59 -13.19 -2.25 17.57
C ARG A 59 -13.08 -0.88 16.91
N ALA A 60 -12.54 0.09 17.62
CA ALA A 60 -12.14 1.38 17.07
C ALA A 60 -10.67 1.31 16.67
N ARG A 61 -10.39 1.49 15.36
CA ARG A 61 -9.03 1.49 14.82
C ARG A 61 -8.66 2.86 14.32
N VAL A 62 -7.51 3.35 14.77
CA VAL A 62 -6.94 4.61 14.31
C VAL A 62 -5.52 4.35 13.84
N HIS A 63 -5.27 4.54 12.56
CA HIS A 63 -3.95 4.47 11.97
C HIS A 63 -3.42 5.89 11.76
N LEU A 64 -2.21 6.17 12.23
CA LEU A 64 -1.51 7.42 12.03
C LEU A 64 -0.42 7.20 11.00
N LEU A 65 -0.71 7.53 9.76
CA LEU A 65 0.22 7.37 8.65
C LEU A 65 0.72 8.74 8.20
N SER A 66 1.98 9.02 8.43
CA SER A 66 2.67 10.26 7.98
C SER A 66 1.93 11.56 8.30
N GLY A 67 1.40 11.69 9.53
CA GLY A 67 0.68 12.90 9.96
C GLY A 67 -0.77 12.98 9.47
N VAL A 68 -1.33 11.89 8.97
CA VAL A 68 -2.76 11.77 8.63
C VAL A 68 -3.37 10.65 9.45
N ALA A 69 -4.45 10.93 10.17
CA ALA A 69 -5.24 9.90 10.84
C ALA A 69 -6.11 9.16 9.81
N HIS A 70 -6.08 7.84 9.85
CA HIS A 70 -6.91 6.99 9.02
C HIS A 70 -7.85 6.17 9.90
N VAL A 71 -9.10 6.02 9.47
CA VAL A 71 -10.09 5.18 10.13
C VAL A 71 -10.77 4.34 9.09
N GLU A 72 -10.88 3.05 9.35
CA GLU A 72 -11.40 2.08 8.39
C GLU A 72 -10.76 2.23 6.99
N GLY A 73 -9.46 2.61 6.95
CA GLY A 73 -8.74 2.86 5.69
C GLY A 73 -8.99 4.20 5.02
N TYR A 74 -9.82 5.09 5.59
CA TYR A 74 -10.09 6.42 5.03
C TYR A 74 -9.23 7.50 5.67
N PRO A 75 -8.53 8.35 4.88
CA PRO A 75 -7.77 9.46 5.41
C PRO A 75 -8.70 10.50 6.02
N TYR A 76 -8.44 10.87 7.27
CA TYR A 76 -9.11 11.96 7.95
C TYR A 76 -8.33 13.26 7.71
N ARG A 77 -8.95 14.24 7.08
CA ARG A 77 -8.34 15.58 6.95
C ARG A 77 -8.45 16.31 8.29
N ALA A 78 -7.33 16.85 8.75
CA ALA A 78 -7.33 17.74 9.90
C ALA A 78 -8.18 19.00 9.57
N GLU A 79 -9.38 19.09 10.13
CA GLU A 79 -10.30 20.21 9.91
C GLU A 79 -9.86 21.48 10.68
N SER A 80 -8.89 21.34 11.58
CA SER A 80 -8.38 22.44 12.39
C SER A 80 -6.90 22.27 12.73
N ARG A 81 -6.24 23.38 13.09
CA ARG A 81 -4.87 23.38 13.59
C ARG A 81 -4.70 22.47 14.82
N ALA A 82 -5.70 22.45 15.71
CA ALA A 82 -5.67 21.58 16.89
C ALA A 82 -5.70 20.09 16.56
N HIS A 83 -6.34 19.69 15.44
CA HIS A 83 -6.29 18.32 14.95
C HIS A 83 -4.91 17.96 14.37
N ALA A 84 -4.29 18.88 13.65
CA ALA A 84 -2.94 18.68 13.12
C ALA A 84 -1.91 18.55 14.25
N GLU A 85 -2.00 19.40 15.27
CA GLU A 85 -1.14 19.36 16.46
C GLU A 85 -1.31 18.04 17.25
N LEU A 86 -2.54 17.53 17.36
CA LEU A 86 -2.82 16.25 18.02
C LEU A 86 -2.22 15.06 17.25
N ILE A 87 -2.35 15.05 15.93
CA ILE A 87 -1.78 14.02 15.06
C ILE A 87 -0.25 14.03 15.15
N GLU A 88 0.35 15.22 15.18
CA GLU A 88 1.79 15.38 15.31
C GLU A 88 2.30 14.89 16.68
N GLU A 89 1.60 15.21 17.77
CA GLU A 89 1.92 14.69 19.11
C GLU A 89 1.95 13.15 19.13
N TRP A 90 1.01 12.50 18.45
CA TRP A 90 0.97 11.05 18.37
C TRP A 90 2.10 10.48 17.49
N ARG A 91 2.43 11.16 16.41
CA ARG A 91 3.57 10.80 15.55
C ARG A 91 4.89 10.86 16.34
N GLU A 92 5.08 11.89 17.14
CA GLU A 92 6.26 12.03 17.99
C GLU A 92 6.33 10.96 19.07
N CYS A 93 5.19 10.49 19.58
CA CYS A 93 5.11 9.34 20.50
C CYS A 93 5.50 8.01 19.84
N GLY A 94 5.62 7.95 18.50
CA GLY A 94 5.98 6.73 17.79
C GLY A 94 4.94 5.62 17.85
N VAL A 95 3.67 5.95 18.12
CA VAL A 95 2.52 5.05 18.01
C VAL A 95 1.81 5.39 16.71
N GLU A 96 1.80 4.47 15.76
CA GLU A 96 1.22 4.67 14.42
C GLU A 96 -0.08 3.91 14.20
N CYS A 97 -0.40 2.97 15.08
CA CYS A 97 -1.69 2.29 15.11
C CYS A 97 -2.18 2.16 16.55
N LEU A 98 -3.42 2.56 16.79
CA LEU A 98 -4.16 2.36 18.03
C LEU A 98 -5.44 1.61 17.71
N GLU A 99 -5.64 0.47 18.33
CA GLU A 99 -6.87 -0.31 18.25
C GLU A 99 -7.40 -0.57 19.65
N ILE A 100 -8.70 -0.31 19.87
CA ILE A 100 -9.35 -0.45 21.17
C ILE A 100 -10.69 -1.19 20.97
N ALA A 101 -10.91 -2.26 21.71
CA ALA A 101 -12.21 -2.95 21.74
C ALA A 101 -13.25 -2.15 22.53
N THR A 102 -14.52 -2.23 22.15
CA THR A 102 -15.63 -1.52 22.81
C THR A 102 -15.86 -1.99 24.25
N ASP A 103 -15.51 -3.23 24.54
CA ASP A 103 -15.62 -3.87 25.86
C ASP A 103 -14.30 -3.86 26.64
N ALA A 104 -13.29 -3.09 26.18
CA ALA A 104 -12.01 -2.97 26.86
C ALA A 104 -12.18 -2.51 28.31
N PRO A 105 -11.66 -3.26 29.30
CA PRO A 105 -11.76 -2.89 30.71
C PRO A 105 -11.07 -1.55 31.02
N ALA A 106 -11.61 -0.79 31.97
CA ALA A 106 -11.01 0.48 32.41
C ALA A 106 -9.55 0.32 32.85
N SER A 107 -9.19 -0.83 33.43
CA SER A 107 -7.81 -1.15 33.83
C SER A 107 -6.87 -1.24 32.63
N GLU A 108 -7.31 -1.82 31.51
CA GLU A 108 -6.53 -1.92 30.29
C GLU A 108 -6.37 -0.57 29.58
N LEU A 109 -7.43 0.25 29.54
CA LEU A 109 -7.36 1.61 29.02
C LEU A 109 -6.35 2.48 29.81
N VAL A 110 -6.32 2.32 31.14
CA VAL A 110 -5.35 3.02 32.00
C VAL A 110 -3.94 2.49 31.79
N ALA A 111 -3.76 1.16 31.73
CA ALA A 111 -2.45 0.54 31.51
C ALA A 111 -1.86 0.94 30.15
N SER A 112 -2.66 0.89 29.10
CA SER A 112 -2.23 1.29 27.76
C SER A 112 -1.88 2.77 27.66
N ALA A 113 -2.64 3.64 28.33
CA ALA A 113 -2.33 5.07 28.37
C ALA A 113 -1.02 5.38 29.15
N ARG A 114 -0.69 4.60 30.20
CA ARG A 114 0.60 4.69 30.89
C ARG A 114 1.75 4.25 30.00
N ILE A 115 1.61 3.12 29.30
CA ILE A 115 2.61 2.62 28.36
C ILE A 115 2.84 3.66 27.25
N ALA A 116 1.78 4.28 26.70
CA ALA A 116 1.90 5.35 25.73
C ALA A 116 2.64 6.58 26.29
N ASN A 117 2.48 6.91 27.58
CA ASN A 117 3.25 7.96 28.24
C ASN A 117 4.73 7.60 28.38
N ASP A 118 5.05 6.33 28.62
CA ASP A 118 6.43 5.86 28.70
C ASP A 118 7.12 5.90 27.35
N VAL A 119 6.40 5.58 26.29
CA VAL A 119 6.87 5.75 24.89
C VAL A 119 7.11 7.22 24.57
N ALA A 120 6.14 8.09 24.86
CA ALA A 120 6.24 9.52 24.61
C ALA A 120 7.39 10.20 25.38
N ALA A 121 7.68 9.71 26.59
CA ALA A 121 8.79 10.20 27.41
C ALA A 121 10.15 9.56 27.07
N GLY A 122 10.21 8.72 26.05
CA GLY A 122 11.44 8.01 25.64
C GLY A 122 11.92 6.94 26.65
N ARG A 123 11.10 6.61 27.66
CA ARG A 123 11.42 5.55 28.64
C ARG A 123 11.22 4.16 28.08
N LEU A 124 10.38 4.03 27.06
CA LEU A 124 10.11 2.78 26.34
C LEU A 124 10.23 3.03 24.83
N PRO A 125 11.02 2.25 24.07
CA PRO A 125 11.01 2.33 22.62
C PRO A 125 9.62 2.02 22.07
N GLY A 126 9.14 2.80 21.08
CA GLY A 126 7.83 2.59 20.46
C GLY A 126 7.64 1.18 19.85
N SER A 127 8.74 0.57 19.38
CA SER A 127 8.77 -0.84 18.92
C SER A 127 8.53 -1.87 20.03
N SER A 128 8.62 -1.47 21.29
CA SER A 128 8.39 -2.34 22.46
C SER A 128 7.02 -2.14 23.10
N ALA A 129 6.20 -1.21 22.59
CA ALA A 129 4.88 -0.91 23.16
C ALA A 129 3.99 -2.15 23.20
N ARG A 130 3.95 -2.93 22.13
CA ARG A 130 3.20 -4.19 22.04
C ARG A 130 3.60 -5.18 23.13
N ARG A 131 4.91 -5.43 23.31
CA ARG A 131 5.40 -6.36 24.35
C ARG A 131 5.08 -5.85 25.76
N ALA A 132 5.10 -4.53 25.95
CA ALA A 132 4.74 -3.93 27.24
C ALA A 132 3.26 -4.11 27.54
N LEU A 133 2.37 -4.01 26.56
CA LEU A 133 0.94 -4.32 26.68
C LEU A 133 0.71 -5.79 27.05
N GLU A 134 1.33 -6.71 26.31
CA GLU A 134 1.28 -8.15 26.57
C GLU A 134 1.76 -8.48 27.99
N ALA A 135 2.88 -7.89 28.44
CA ALA A 135 3.41 -8.06 29.79
C ALA A 135 2.52 -7.47 30.89
N ALA A 136 1.72 -6.45 30.55
CA ALA A 136 0.74 -5.84 31.46
C ALA A 136 -0.62 -6.55 31.45
N GLY A 137 -0.79 -7.63 30.67
CA GLY A 137 -2.04 -8.37 30.53
C GLY A 137 -3.14 -7.55 29.84
N VAL A 138 -2.76 -6.73 28.86
CA VAL A 138 -3.66 -5.91 28.06
C VAL A 138 -3.95 -6.63 26.74
N ASP A 139 -5.18 -7.10 26.59
CA ASP A 139 -5.61 -7.89 25.41
C ASP A 139 -6.53 -7.09 24.48
N ASP A 140 -7.26 -6.12 25.01
CA ASP A 140 -8.29 -5.35 24.29
C ASP A 140 -7.80 -4.01 23.74
N VAL A 141 -6.54 -3.65 23.99
CA VAL A 141 -5.88 -2.47 23.40
C VAL A 141 -4.59 -2.87 22.71
N THR A 142 -4.46 -2.50 21.45
CA THR A 142 -3.23 -2.72 20.68
C THR A 142 -2.61 -1.39 20.29
N MET A 143 -1.31 -1.24 20.54
CA MET A 143 -0.50 -0.13 20.04
C MET A 143 0.70 -0.68 19.29
N THR A 144 0.87 -0.26 18.04
CA THR A 144 2.01 -0.66 17.23
C THR A 144 2.69 0.55 16.63
N ARG A 145 3.99 0.43 16.45
CA ARG A 145 4.77 1.34 15.62
C ARG A 145 5.06 0.62 14.31
N LEU A 146 4.70 1.25 13.21
CA LEU A 146 5.29 0.90 11.92
C LEU A 146 6.73 1.40 11.98
N ALA A 147 7.72 0.51 11.97
CA ALA A 147 9.12 0.92 12.01
C ALA A 147 9.42 1.87 10.84
N PRO A 148 10.26 2.91 11.02
CA PRO A 148 10.65 3.80 9.95
C PRO A 148 11.15 3.00 8.75
N LEU A 149 10.71 3.33 7.57
CA LEU A 149 11.09 2.67 6.32
C LEU A 149 12.63 2.60 6.15
N GLU A 150 13.34 3.60 6.70
CA GLU A 150 14.79 3.74 6.63
C GLU A 150 15.54 2.82 7.61
N ALA A 151 14.93 2.41 8.71
CA ALA A 151 15.56 1.57 9.74
C ALA A 151 15.43 0.06 9.48
N ARG A 152 14.68 -0.35 8.45
CA ARG A 152 14.42 -1.75 8.09
C ARG A 152 15.33 -2.31 7.00
N LEU A 153 16.32 -1.55 6.52
CA LEU A 153 17.21 -1.97 5.45
C LEU A 153 18.51 -2.52 6.02
N PRO A 154 18.72 -3.84 6.14
CA PRO A 154 20.05 -4.40 6.21
C PRO A 154 20.71 -4.27 4.84
N ALA A 155 21.99 -3.91 4.83
CA ALA A 155 22.83 -4.03 3.64
C ALA A 155 22.88 -5.52 3.24
N PHE A 156 22.53 -5.83 1.99
CA PHE A 156 22.45 -7.20 1.50
C PHE A 156 23.36 -7.39 0.29
N GLU A 157 24.22 -8.41 0.38
CA GLU A 157 24.97 -8.94 -0.75
C GLU A 157 24.11 -9.97 -1.51
N TRP A 158 24.17 -9.91 -2.84
CA TRP A 158 23.41 -10.77 -3.73
C TRP A 158 23.88 -12.22 -3.65
N ALA A 159 23.03 -13.13 -3.23
CA ALA A 159 23.19 -14.56 -3.45
C ALA A 159 22.29 -15.01 -4.61
N ASP A 160 22.82 -15.97 -5.34
CA ASP A 160 22.33 -16.52 -6.60
C ASP A 160 20.82 -16.80 -6.70
N GLU A 161 20.33 -16.78 -7.93
CA GLU A 161 18.94 -16.88 -8.39
C GLU A 161 18.19 -18.07 -7.76
N PRO A 162 16.93 -17.89 -7.32
CA PRO A 162 16.06 -19.01 -7.00
C PRO A 162 15.36 -19.54 -8.24
N GLU A 163 15.20 -20.87 -8.26
CA GLU A 163 14.54 -21.67 -9.30
C GLU A 163 13.26 -21.03 -9.85
N SER A 164 13.15 -21.08 -11.19
CA SER A 164 12.07 -20.52 -11.99
C SER A 164 10.70 -21.04 -11.57
N ILE A 165 9.78 -20.10 -11.33
CA ILE A 165 8.35 -20.40 -11.52
C ILE A 165 8.16 -20.65 -12.99
N GLU A 166 7.53 -21.78 -13.35
CA GLU A 166 7.17 -22.09 -14.74
C GLU A 166 6.52 -20.85 -15.37
N PRO A 167 6.94 -20.46 -16.60
CA PRO A 167 6.36 -19.29 -17.25
C PRO A 167 4.88 -19.55 -17.53
N GLY A 168 4.01 -18.77 -16.89
CA GLY A 168 2.58 -18.74 -17.20
C GLY A 168 2.29 -17.90 -18.45
N PRO A 169 1.03 -17.87 -18.92
CA PRO A 169 0.60 -17.12 -20.11
C PRO A 169 1.05 -15.67 -20.14
N TYR A 170 1.16 -15.03 -18.98
CA TYR A 170 1.62 -13.64 -18.88
C TYR A 170 3.12 -13.45 -19.21
N ALA A 171 3.95 -14.46 -19.06
CA ALA A 171 5.36 -14.40 -19.48
C ALA A 171 5.48 -14.28 -20.99
N ASP A 172 4.61 -14.97 -21.74
CA ASP A 172 4.53 -14.90 -23.20
C ASP A 172 4.11 -13.49 -23.66
N VAL A 173 3.22 -12.84 -22.92
CA VAL A 173 2.83 -11.44 -23.17
C VAL A 173 4.03 -10.49 -23.07
N ILE A 174 4.86 -10.64 -22.03
CA ILE A 174 6.07 -9.82 -21.86
C ILE A 174 7.05 -10.03 -23.01
N GLU A 175 7.23 -11.26 -23.47
CA GLU A 175 8.15 -11.56 -24.59
C GLU A 175 7.65 -10.97 -25.91
N VAL A 176 6.36 -11.13 -26.22
CA VAL A 176 5.72 -10.48 -27.37
C VAL A 176 5.80 -8.95 -27.26
N ALA A 177 5.59 -8.41 -26.10
CA ALA A 177 5.72 -6.99 -25.87
C ALA A 177 7.16 -6.50 -26.14
N ARG A 178 8.16 -7.27 -25.73
CA ARG A 178 9.57 -6.98 -26.00
C ARG A 178 9.86 -6.96 -27.52
N GLU A 179 9.35 -7.92 -28.24
CA GLU A 179 9.55 -8.01 -29.71
C GLU A 179 8.83 -6.88 -30.45
N THR A 180 7.63 -6.47 -29.96
CA THR A 180 6.75 -5.54 -30.67
C THR A 180 7.07 -4.07 -30.38
N VAL A 181 7.28 -3.71 -29.12
CA VAL A 181 7.51 -2.30 -28.72
C VAL A 181 8.83 -2.08 -27.98
N GLY A 182 9.54 -3.14 -27.60
CA GLY A 182 10.80 -3.02 -26.85
C GLY A 182 11.85 -2.17 -27.57
N ALA A 183 12.00 -2.33 -28.88
CA ALA A 183 12.91 -1.54 -29.72
C ALA A 183 12.58 -0.02 -29.62
N ALA A 184 11.31 0.35 -29.50
CA ALA A 184 10.91 1.74 -29.41
C ALA A 184 11.44 2.41 -28.11
N PHE A 185 11.52 1.68 -27.00
CA PHE A 185 12.11 2.18 -25.75
C PHE A 185 13.64 2.34 -25.84
N GLU A 186 14.30 1.67 -26.78
CA GLU A 186 15.74 1.77 -27.05
C GLU A 186 16.08 2.79 -28.17
N GLY A 187 15.09 3.54 -28.64
CA GLY A 187 15.28 4.56 -29.67
C GLY A 187 14.89 4.15 -31.09
N GLY A 188 14.38 2.94 -31.24
CA GLY A 188 13.82 2.45 -32.51
C GLY A 188 12.48 3.12 -32.90
N PRO A 189 11.89 2.74 -34.04
CA PRO A 189 10.61 3.27 -34.47
C PRO A 189 9.49 2.76 -33.55
N LEU A 190 8.51 3.64 -33.27
CA LEU A 190 7.28 3.31 -32.54
C LEU A 190 6.17 3.11 -33.57
N SER A 191 5.50 1.94 -33.53
CA SER A 191 4.36 1.61 -34.41
C SER A 191 3.07 1.55 -33.56
N ALA A 192 2.07 2.31 -33.96
CA ALA A 192 0.74 2.26 -33.35
C ALA A 192 0.10 0.87 -33.50
N GLU A 193 0.25 0.25 -34.70
CA GLU A 193 -0.27 -1.10 -34.96
C GLU A 193 0.37 -2.15 -34.04
N GLY A 194 1.69 -2.03 -33.80
CA GLY A 194 2.39 -2.91 -32.86
C GLY A 194 1.89 -2.74 -31.41
N VAL A 195 1.63 -1.50 -30.98
CA VAL A 195 1.06 -1.21 -29.67
C VAL A 195 -0.35 -1.76 -29.55
N GLU A 196 -1.21 -1.54 -30.54
CA GLU A 196 -2.58 -2.04 -30.58
C GLU A 196 -2.63 -3.58 -30.56
N ALA A 197 -1.81 -4.25 -31.36
CA ALA A 197 -1.73 -5.71 -31.38
C ALA A 197 -1.30 -6.29 -30.03
N LEU A 198 -0.32 -5.66 -29.38
CA LEU A 198 0.11 -6.06 -28.03
C LEU A 198 -0.99 -5.87 -27.01
N LEU A 199 -1.64 -4.71 -26.99
CA LEU A 199 -2.70 -4.42 -26.04
C LEU A 199 -3.92 -5.33 -26.24
N GLY A 200 -4.26 -5.67 -27.47
CA GLY A 200 -5.31 -6.63 -27.77
C GLY A 200 -5.04 -7.99 -27.11
N ARG A 201 -3.79 -8.45 -27.08
CA ARG A 201 -3.40 -9.68 -26.37
C ARG A 201 -3.44 -9.48 -24.86
N VAL A 202 -2.84 -8.41 -24.34
CA VAL A 202 -2.85 -8.09 -22.89
C VAL A 202 -4.29 -8.01 -22.36
N VAL A 203 -5.15 -7.28 -23.05
CA VAL A 203 -6.56 -7.12 -22.64
C VAL A 203 -7.30 -8.46 -22.74
N GLY A 204 -7.10 -9.25 -23.83
CA GLY A 204 -7.73 -10.55 -23.98
C GLY A 204 -7.39 -11.50 -22.83
N GLU A 205 -6.11 -11.62 -22.47
CA GLU A 205 -5.66 -12.50 -21.39
C GLU A 205 -6.08 -11.99 -20.00
N LEU A 206 -6.09 -10.66 -19.78
CA LEU A 206 -6.47 -10.07 -18.49
C LEU A 206 -7.99 -10.07 -18.22
N LEU A 207 -8.81 -10.11 -19.27
CA LEU A 207 -10.27 -10.06 -19.11
C LEU A 207 -10.90 -11.43 -18.93
N ASP A 208 -10.26 -12.49 -19.42
CA ASP A 208 -10.83 -13.84 -19.45
C ASP A 208 -10.63 -14.64 -18.15
N ASP A 209 -9.58 -14.37 -17.34
CA ASP A 209 -9.32 -15.16 -16.12
C ASP A 209 -8.84 -14.32 -14.93
N GLY A 210 -9.47 -14.52 -13.76
CA GLY A 210 -9.03 -13.93 -12.46
C GLY A 210 -7.62 -14.37 -12.00
N VAL A 211 -6.94 -15.25 -12.73
CA VAL A 211 -5.56 -15.72 -12.50
C VAL A 211 -4.53 -14.64 -12.86
N ALA A 212 -4.85 -13.78 -13.84
CA ALA A 212 -3.91 -12.81 -14.40
C ALA A 212 -3.29 -11.85 -13.38
N LEU A 213 -4.04 -11.38 -12.37
CA LEU A 213 -3.49 -10.47 -11.35
C LEU A 213 -2.39 -11.13 -10.51
N ALA A 214 -2.59 -12.40 -10.12
CA ALA A 214 -1.59 -13.14 -9.33
C ALA A 214 -0.31 -13.37 -10.15
N GLU A 215 -0.44 -13.68 -11.45
CA GLU A 215 0.70 -13.86 -12.36
C GLU A 215 1.44 -12.54 -12.58
N ILE A 216 0.75 -11.42 -12.83
CA ILE A 216 1.35 -10.10 -12.97
C ILE A 216 2.16 -9.73 -11.72
N LEU A 217 1.61 -9.98 -10.55
CA LEU A 217 2.29 -9.69 -9.28
C LEU A 217 3.44 -10.67 -8.99
N ALA A 218 3.42 -11.87 -9.57
CA ALA A 218 4.44 -12.89 -9.38
C ALA A 218 5.64 -12.75 -10.34
N VAL A 219 5.42 -12.26 -11.58
CA VAL A 219 6.47 -12.13 -12.63
C VAL A 219 7.35 -10.91 -12.36
N LYS A 220 8.12 -10.92 -11.30
CA LYS A 220 9.02 -9.78 -10.90
C LYS A 220 10.47 -9.91 -11.36
N ARG A 221 10.82 -10.86 -12.25
CA ARG A 221 12.21 -11.25 -12.50
C ARG A 221 12.60 -11.30 -13.98
N TYR A 222 12.92 -10.17 -14.60
CA TYR A 222 13.74 -10.18 -15.85
C TYR A 222 14.47 -8.84 -16.06
N GLU A 223 15.57 -8.86 -16.81
CA GLU A 223 16.68 -7.89 -16.81
C GLU A 223 16.44 -6.51 -17.46
N ASN A 224 15.33 -6.22 -18.12
CA ASN A 224 15.14 -4.94 -18.80
C ASN A 224 14.14 -4.05 -18.05
N HIS A 225 14.65 -3.18 -17.16
CA HIS A 225 13.87 -2.46 -16.17
C HIS A 225 12.76 -1.55 -16.73
N THR A 226 13.03 -0.76 -17.77
CA THR A 226 12.10 0.29 -18.21
C THR A 226 10.91 -0.29 -18.96
N PHE A 227 11.17 -1.20 -19.89
CA PHE A 227 10.13 -1.79 -20.72
C PHE A 227 9.18 -2.68 -19.92
N ARG A 228 9.71 -3.60 -19.10
CA ARG A 228 8.90 -4.49 -18.27
C ARG A 228 8.05 -3.72 -17.26
N HIS A 229 8.61 -2.69 -16.63
CA HIS A 229 7.88 -1.76 -15.79
C HIS A 229 6.65 -1.20 -16.52
N SER A 230 6.82 -0.71 -17.75
CA SER A 230 5.73 -0.17 -18.56
C SER A 230 4.63 -1.20 -18.87
N VAL A 231 5.01 -2.47 -19.15
CA VAL A 231 4.03 -3.56 -19.36
C VAL A 231 3.24 -3.85 -18.07
N HIS A 232 3.92 -3.91 -16.92
CA HIS A 232 3.24 -4.12 -15.63
C HIS A 232 2.33 -2.95 -15.27
N VAL A 233 2.77 -1.71 -15.49
CA VAL A 233 1.94 -0.53 -15.29
C VAL A 233 0.70 -0.56 -16.18
N ALA A 234 0.85 -0.92 -17.45
CA ALA A 234 -0.28 -1.07 -18.37
C ALA A 234 -1.28 -2.14 -17.89
N ALA A 235 -0.80 -3.32 -17.54
CA ALA A 235 -1.65 -4.41 -17.05
C ALA A 235 -2.42 -4.03 -15.77
N LEU A 236 -1.75 -3.44 -14.80
CA LEU A 236 -2.39 -3.00 -13.55
C LEU A 236 -3.35 -1.81 -13.78
N ALA A 237 -3.03 -0.89 -14.72
CA ALA A 237 -3.91 0.21 -15.10
C ALA A 237 -5.19 -0.29 -15.77
N ILE A 238 -5.09 -1.28 -16.67
CA ILE A 238 -6.23 -1.96 -17.31
C ILE A 238 -7.16 -2.57 -16.24
N LEU A 239 -6.59 -3.31 -15.28
CA LEU A 239 -7.36 -3.92 -14.19
C LEU A 239 -8.03 -2.88 -13.30
N LEU A 240 -7.34 -1.77 -12.99
CA LEU A 240 -7.92 -0.67 -12.22
C LEU A 240 -9.01 0.04 -13.03
N GLY A 241 -8.80 0.30 -14.31
CA GLY A 241 -9.80 0.88 -15.22
C GLY A 241 -11.07 0.05 -15.27
N ARG A 242 -10.94 -1.28 -15.41
CA ARG A 242 -12.08 -2.22 -15.31
C ARG A 242 -12.77 -2.14 -13.95
N ARG A 243 -12.01 -2.10 -12.87
CA ARG A 243 -12.54 -2.05 -11.48
C ARG A 243 -13.37 -0.79 -11.22
N ILE A 244 -13.01 0.34 -11.82
CA ILE A 244 -13.76 1.61 -11.69
C ILE A 244 -14.84 1.79 -12.74
N GLY A 245 -15.01 0.83 -13.67
CA GLY A 245 -16.12 0.78 -14.61
C GLY A 245 -15.88 1.51 -15.93
N LEU A 246 -14.63 1.64 -16.38
CA LEU A 246 -14.35 2.11 -17.73
C LEU A 246 -14.90 1.12 -18.76
N ASP A 247 -15.40 1.63 -19.87
CA ASP A 247 -15.80 0.83 -21.03
C ASP A 247 -14.58 0.28 -21.79
N HIS A 248 -14.84 -0.54 -22.79
CA HIS A 248 -13.78 -1.22 -23.57
C HIS A 248 -12.81 -0.21 -24.20
N ASP A 249 -13.32 0.86 -24.79
CA ASP A 249 -12.49 1.86 -25.48
C ASP A 249 -11.66 2.66 -24.46
N GLY A 250 -12.25 3.00 -23.33
CA GLY A 250 -11.55 3.64 -22.19
C GLY A 250 -10.44 2.76 -21.63
N ILE A 251 -10.67 1.45 -21.49
CA ILE A 251 -9.66 0.47 -21.04
C ILE A 251 -8.52 0.33 -22.07
N ALA A 252 -8.84 0.25 -23.36
CA ALA A 252 -7.85 0.15 -24.43
C ALA A 252 -6.96 1.41 -24.47
N GLY A 253 -7.58 2.60 -24.50
CA GLY A 253 -6.84 3.86 -24.49
C GLY A 253 -6.01 4.08 -23.22
N LEU A 254 -6.52 3.65 -22.05
CA LEU A 254 -5.76 3.69 -20.80
C LEU A 254 -4.56 2.75 -20.83
N GLY A 255 -4.73 1.53 -21.35
CA GLY A 255 -3.65 0.55 -21.50
C GLY A 255 -2.54 1.06 -22.43
N GLU A 256 -2.92 1.67 -23.56
CA GLU A 256 -1.99 2.32 -24.51
C GLU A 256 -1.20 3.43 -23.83
N ALA A 257 -1.89 4.34 -23.16
CA ALA A 257 -1.26 5.44 -22.46
C ALA A 257 -0.34 4.98 -21.32
N ALA A 258 -0.76 3.98 -20.56
CA ALA A 258 0.02 3.38 -19.48
C ALA A 258 1.26 2.64 -19.98
N LEU A 259 1.17 1.91 -21.10
CA LEU A 259 2.32 1.24 -21.72
C LEU A 259 3.40 2.23 -22.16
N LEU A 260 2.99 3.38 -22.68
CA LEU A 260 3.89 4.36 -23.29
C LEU A 260 4.24 5.55 -22.37
N HIS A 261 3.75 5.60 -21.12
CA HIS A 261 3.92 6.75 -20.22
C HIS A 261 5.39 7.20 -20.08
N ASP A 262 6.29 6.26 -20.10
CA ASP A 262 7.74 6.42 -19.85
C ASP A 262 8.60 6.42 -21.13
N ILE A 263 8.01 6.40 -22.33
CA ILE A 263 8.76 6.32 -23.62
C ILE A 263 9.79 7.45 -23.77
N GLY A 264 9.57 8.59 -23.15
CA GLY A 264 10.49 9.72 -23.17
C GLY A 264 11.83 9.47 -22.48
N LYS A 265 11.93 8.43 -21.63
CA LYS A 265 13.21 8.03 -20.99
C LYS A 265 14.28 7.64 -22.04
N ARG A 266 13.88 7.26 -23.26
CA ARG A 266 14.82 7.02 -24.39
C ARG A 266 15.65 8.25 -24.77
N GLN A 267 15.22 9.44 -24.42
CA GLN A 267 15.98 10.69 -24.63
C GLN A 267 16.80 11.15 -23.42
N VAL A 268 16.71 10.43 -22.29
CA VAL A 268 17.50 10.73 -21.09
C VAL A 268 18.81 9.93 -21.17
N PRO A 269 19.98 10.56 -20.87
CA PRO A 269 21.25 9.84 -20.85
C PRO A 269 21.20 8.61 -19.93
N VAL A 270 21.61 7.46 -20.46
CA VAL A 270 21.52 6.17 -19.75
C VAL A 270 22.35 6.16 -18.45
N GLU A 271 23.43 6.90 -18.41
CA GLU A 271 24.29 7.04 -17.23
C GLU A 271 23.54 7.70 -16.06
N MET A 272 22.58 8.61 -16.35
CA MET A 272 21.73 9.23 -15.34
C MET A 272 20.63 8.28 -14.86
N LEU A 273 20.05 7.47 -15.77
CA LEU A 273 19.03 6.48 -15.43
C LEU A 273 19.60 5.34 -14.58
N ARG A 274 20.86 4.96 -14.83
CA ARG A 274 21.56 3.87 -14.14
C ARG A 274 22.48 4.34 -13.00
N LYS A 275 22.48 5.63 -12.69
CA LYS A 275 23.38 6.17 -11.66
C LYS A 275 23.12 5.54 -10.29
N PRO A 276 24.13 4.91 -9.68
CA PRO A 276 24.01 4.44 -8.32
C PRO A 276 23.96 5.61 -7.33
N GLY A 277 22.98 5.57 -6.41
CA GLY A 277 22.85 6.59 -5.36
C GLY A 277 21.93 7.77 -5.70
N GLN A 278 22.04 8.84 -4.93
CA GLN A 278 21.15 9.99 -5.05
C GLN A 278 21.50 10.86 -6.27
N LEU A 279 20.45 11.30 -6.95
CA LEU A 279 20.56 12.26 -8.05
C LEU A 279 20.77 13.68 -7.50
N THR A 280 21.68 14.43 -8.13
CA THR A 280 21.77 15.88 -7.90
C THR A 280 20.52 16.58 -8.43
N ARG A 281 20.24 17.80 -7.96
CA ARG A 281 19.12 18.62 -8.46
C ARG A 281 19.17 18.85 -9.99
N ARG A 282 20.36 18.90 -10.57
CA ARG A 282 20.54 19.07 -12.01
C ARG A 282 20.18 17.79 -12.77
N GLU A 283 20.68 16.65 -12.32
CA GLU A 283 20.37 15.33 -12.91
C GLU A 283 18.89 15.01 -12.80
N ARG A 284 18.27 15.27 -11.63
CA ARG A 284 16.82 15.11 -11.43
C ARG A 284 16.04 15.90 -12.47
N ARG A 285 16.35 17.18 -12.69
CA ARG A 285 15.67 17.99 -13.71
C ARG A 285 15.85 17.47 -15.13
N VAL A 286 16.96 16.81 -15.43
CA VAL A 286 17.15 16.16 -16.74
C VAL A 286 16.25 14.94 -16.86
N ILE A 287 16.18 14.10 -15.82
CA ILE A 287 15.29 12.94 -15.81
C ILE A 287 13.81 13.35 -15.87
N GLU A 288 13.41 14.38 -15.12
CA GLU A 288 12.03 14.89 -15.11
C GLU A 288 11.53 15.31 -16.50
N ARG A 289 12.44 15.67 -17.41
CA ARG A 289 12.10 16.02 -18.80
C ARG A 289 11.57 14.83 -19.63
N HIS A 290 11.71 13.57 -19.16
CA HIS A 290 11.15 12.43 -19.89
C HIS A 290 9.65 12.59 -20.15
N THR A 291 8.92 13.26 -19.24
CA THR A 291 7.48 13.53 -19.41
C THR A 291 7.19 14.39 -20.63
N VAL A 292 7.97 15.44 -20.82
CA VAL A 292 7.86 16.34 -21.98
C VAL A 292 8.33 15.62 -23.25
N PHE A 293 9.48 14.94 -23.21
CA PHE A 293 9.98 14.17 -24.33
C PHE A 293 9.01 13.07 -24.77
N GLY A 294 8.39 12.37 -23.81
CA GLY A 294 7.37 11.35 -24.07
C GLY A 294 6.17 11.96 -24.79
N ALA A 295 5.63 13.06 -24.28
CA ALA A 295 4.51 13.74 -24.91
C ALA A 295 4.82 14.20 -26.34
N GLU A 296 6.03 14.77 -26.57
CA GLU A 296 6.47 15.19 -27.92
C GLU A 296 6.57 14.00 -28.90
N ILE A 297 7.16 12.87 -28.46
CA ILE A 297 7.28 11.66 -29.28
C ILE A 297 5.88 11.15 -29.66
N LEU A 298 4.98 11.02 -28.67
CA LEU A 298 3.67 10.43 -28.85
C LEU A 298 2.75 11.32 -29.70
N ALA A 299 2.78 12.63 -29.49
CA ALA A 299 2.01 13.58 -30.30
C ALA A 299 2.45 13.59 -31.79
N LEU A 300 3.68 13.19 -32.10
CA LEU A 300 4.20 13.11 -33.46
C LEU A 300 4.08 11.70 -34.07
N THR A 301 3.61 10.70 -33.34
CA THR A 301 3.46 9.33 -33.80
C THR A 301 2.05 9.13 -34.36
N PRO A 302 1.87 8.94 -35.70
CA PRO A 302 0.56 8.73 -36.29
C PRO A 302 -0.12 7.47 -35.74
N GLY A 303 -1.43 7.55 -35.52
CA GLY A 303 -2.23 6.40 -35.07
C GLY A 303 -2.31 6.19 -33.57
N LEU A 304 -1.51 6.90 -32.76
CA LEU A 304 -1.66 6.91 -31.32
C LEU A 304 -2.64 8.00 -30.89
N GLY A 305 -3.44 7.72 -29.83
CA GLY A 305 -4.42 8.66 -29.33
C GLY A 305 -3.82 9.84 -28.55
N ASP A 306 -4.50 10.99 -28.52
CA ASP A 306 -4.07 12.17 -27.74
C ASP A 306 -3.92 11.87 -26.24
N LEU A 307 -4.60 10.83 -25.74
CA LEU A 307 -4.52 10.38 -24.37
C LEU A 307 -3.12 9.91 -23.98
N THR A 308 -2.39 9.24 -24.90
CA THR A 308 -1.03 8.76 -24.65
C THR A 308 -0.08 9.91 -24.37
N ALA A 309 -0.12 10.95 -25.19
CA ALA A 309 0.70 12.16 -24.99
C ALA A 309 0.33 12.90 -23.70
N THR A 310 -0.97 12.95 -23.37
CA THR A 310 -1.46 13.58 -22.13
C THR A 310 -0.94 12.82 -20.90
N VAL A 311 -1.06 11.51 -20.88
CA VAL A 311 -0.59 10.68 -19.74
C VAL A 311 0.93 10.75 -19.62
N ALA A 312 1.69 10.65 -20.72
CA ALA A 312 3.13 10.81 -20.69
C ALA A 312 3.56 12.15 -20.08
N LEU A 313 2.83 13.23 -20.39
CA LEU A 313 3.11 14.55 -19.84
C LEU A 313 2.76 14.68 -18.36
N GLU A 314 1.66 14.05 -17.90
CA GLU A 314 1.02 14.37 -16.63
C GLU A 314 1.19 13.33 -15.52
N HIS A 315 1.67 12.10 -15.78
CA HIS A 315 1.66 10.99 -14.81
C HIS A 315 2.49 11.25 -13.53
N HIS A 316 3.36 12.25 -13.51
CA HIS A 316 4.09 12.71 -12.34
C HIS A 316 3.54 14.01 -11.72
N ARG A 317 2.40 14.49 -12.20
CA ARG A 317 1.72 15.63 -11.58
C ARG A 317 0.87 15.18 -10.41
N HIS A 318 0.84 16.04 -9.37
CA HIS A 318 0.09 15.72 -8.16
C HIS A 318 -1.40 16.01 -8.32
N PHE A 319 -2.23 15.23 -7.66
CA PHE A 319 -3.70 15.36 -7.64
C PHE A 319 -4.17 16.76 -7.23
N VAL A 320 -3.52 17.39 -6.23
CA VAL A 320 -3.89 18.74 -5.76
C VAL A 320 -3.06 19.86 -6.39
N GLY A 321 -2.25 19.56 -7.39
CA GLY A 321 -1.31 20.49 -8.02
C GLY A 321 0.13 20.29 -7.53
N GLY A 322 1.09 20.73 -8.33
CA GLY A 322 2.52 20.45 -8.15
C GLY A 322 2.96 19.20 -8.89
N GLY A 323 4.12 18.63 -8.51
CA GLY A 323 4.80 17.61 -9.30
C GLY A 323 5.49 18.19 -10.53
N TYR A 324 5.73 17.36 -11.55
CA TYR A 324 6.37 17.82 -12.79
C TYR A 324 5.71 17.18 -14.04
N PRO A 325 5.78 17.86 -15.20
CA PRO A 325 6.22 19.24 -15.38
C PRO A 325 5.25 20.23 -14.70
N ASP A 326 5.75 21.43 -14.38
CA ASP A 326 4.88 22.47 -13.83
C ASP A 326 3.96 23.03 -14.92
N LEU A 327 2.69 22.67 -14.85
CA LEU A 327 1.61 23.17 -15.71
C LEU A 327 0.59 24.02 -14.92
N GLY A 328 1.04 24.57 -13.80
CA GLY A 328 0.17 25.36 -12.89
C GLY A 328 -0.82 24.47 -12.11
N ALA A 329 -1.90 25.11 -11.65
CA ALA A 329 -2.89 24.48 -10.76
C ALA A 329 -3.90 23.52 -11.48
N ARG A 330 -3.67 23.22 -12.75
CA ARG A 330 -4.54 22.30 -13.51
C ARG A 330 -4.50 20.89 -12.90
N VAL A 331 -5.67 20.32 -12.66
CA VAL A 331 -5.83 18.92 -12.22
C VAL A 331 -5.42 18.00 -13.38
N PRO A 332 -4.57 16.97 -13.14
CA PRO A 332 -4.21 16.01 -14.17
C PRO A 332 -5.42 15.25 -14.71
N HIS A 333 -5.36 14.82 -15.96
CA HIS A 333 -6.37 13.96 -16.57
C HIS A 333 -6.58 12.69 -15.73
N GLU A 334 -7.82 12.14 -15.71
CA GLU A 334 -8.13 10.97 -14.88
C GLU A 334 -7.24 9.76 -15.20
N ALA A 335 -6.99 9.48 -16.48
CA ALA A 335 -6.07 8.44 -16.89
C ALA A 335 -4.64 8.66 -16.36
N SER A 336 -4.16 9.91 -16.34
CA SER A 336 -2.87 10.26 -15.73
C SER A 336 -2.84 10.00 -14.23
N GLN A 337 -3.96 10.24 -13.54
CA GLN A 337 -4.09 9.94 -12.12
C GLN A 337 -4.13 8.43 -11.84
N ILE A 338 -4.77 7.64 -12.72
CA ILE A 338 -4.78 6.16 -12.65
C ILE A 338 -3.34 5.64 -12.81
N VAL A 339 -2.66 6.08 -13.87
CA VAL A 339 -1.28 5.66 -14.13
C VAL A 339 -0.34 6.06 -13.00
N ALA A 340 -0.49 7.26 -12.41
CA ALA A 340 0.32 7.69 -11.27
C ALA A 340 0.21 6.76 -10.05
N VAL A 341 -0.99 6.25 -9.74
CA VAL A 341 -1.18 5.30 -8.62
C VAL A 341 -0.46 3.99 -8.90
N VAL A 342 -0.62 3.46 -10.11
CA VAL A 342 -0.06 2.17 -10.51
C VAL A 342 1.45 2.23 -10.68
N ASP A 343 1.97 3.30 -11.30
CA ASP A 343 3.40 3.54 -11.49
C ASP A 343 4.14 3.58 -10.15
N ILE A 344 3.63 4.33 -9.17
CA ILE A 344 4.22 4.38 -7.83
C ILE A 344 4.20 2.98 -7.18
N TYR A 345 3.11 2.24 -7.26
CA TYR A 345 3.04 0.89 -6.70
C TYR A 345 4.07 -0.05 -7.33
N GLU A 346 4.14 -0.09 -8.66
CA GLU A 346 5.09 -0.92 -9.38
C GLU A 346 6.53 -0.49 -9.05
N ALA A 347 6.80 0.80 -9.03
CA ALA A 347 8.10 1.33 -8.64
C ALA A 347 8.51 0.98 -7.20
N LEU A 348 7.56 0.82 -6.27
CA LEU A 348 7.81 0.43 -4.89
C LEU A 348 8.05 -1.07 -4.74
N THR A 349 7.30 -1.90 -5.47
CA THR A 349 7.32 -3.36 -5.36
C THR A 349 8.24 -4.05 -6.37
N GLY A 350 8.70 -3.32 -7.41
CA GLY A 350 9.67 -3.80 -8.40
C GLY A 350 11.08 -3.89 -7.82
N ALA A 351 11.86 -4.91 -8.26
CA ALA A 351 13.27 -5.01 -7.91
C ALA A 351 14.05 -3.86 -8.56
N ARG A 352 14.88 -3.17 -7.81
CA ARG A 352 15.77 -2.10 -8.30
C ARG A 352 17.20 -2.35 -7.80
N PRO A 353 18.24 -2.02 -8.60
CA PRO A 353 19.63 -2.30 -8.21
C PRO A 353 20.08 -1.67 -6.88
N TYR A 354 19.33 -0.66 -6.38
CA TYR A 354 19.74 0.14 -5.22
C TYR A 354 18.77 0.08 -4.05
N ARG A 355 17.69 -0.75 -4.15
CA ARG A 355 16.68 -0.82 -3.10
C ARG A 355 15.97 -2.17 -3.15
N GLU A 356 15.82 -2.81 -1.99
CA GLU A 356 14.90 -3.93 -1.86
C GLU A 356 13.47 -3.53 -2.19
N PRO A 357 12.73 -4.37 -2.93
CA PRO A 357 11.32 -4.14 -3.18
C PRO A 357 10.53 -4.13 -1.88
N LEU A 358 9.58 -3.22 -1.76
CA LEU A 358 8.61 -3.25 -0.68
C LEU A 358 7.68 -4.44 -0.85
N THR A 359 7.17 -4.95 0.26
CA THR A 359 6.06 -5.90 0.22
C THR A 359 4.78 -5.19 -0.24
N PRO A 360 3.78 -5.91 -0.78
CA PRO A 360 2.54 -5.30 -1.25
C PRO A 360 1.83 -4.46 -0.18
N ASP A 361 1.77 -4.94 1.06
CA ASP A 361 1.22 -4.23 2.20
C ASP A 361 1.99 -2.94 2.52
N GLU A 362 3.32 -2.98 2.52
CA GLU A 362 4.16 -1.78 2.69
C GLU A 362 3.92 -0.76 1.57
N ALA A 363 3.80 -1.22 0.31
CA ALA A 363 3.51 -0.35 -0.82
C ALA A 363 2.11 0.28 -0.74
N CYS A 364 1.08 -0.49 -0.33
CA CYS A 364 -0.26 0.02 -0.06
C CYS A 364 -0.25 1.12 1.00
N LEU A 365 0.54 0.96 2.07
CA LEU A 365 0.72 1.99 3.09
C LEU A 365 1.34 3.27 2.52
N VAL A 366 2.32 3.15 1.62
CA VAL A 366 2.90 4.33 0.94
C VAL A 366 1.84 5.02 0.07
N LEU A 367 1.07 4.27 -0.73
CA LEU A 367 0.00 4.85 -1.54
C LEU A 367 -1.03 5.59 -0.68
N ALA A 368 -1.43 5.00 0.45
CA ALA A 368 -2.35 5.64 1.40
C ALA A 368 -1.79 6.96 1.96
N ARG A 369 -0.48 7.05 2.19
CA ARG A 369 0.20 8.29 2.63
C ARG A 369 0.16 9.39 1.57
N LEU A 370 0.25 9.03 0.31
CA LEU A 370 0.25 9.95 -0.83
C LEU A 370 -1.16 10.38 -1.24
N ALA A 371 -2.19 9.64 -0.78
CA ALA A 371 -3.59 9.91 -1.09
C ALA A 371 -4.06 11.27 -0.55
N GLY A 372 -4.79 12.00 -1.38
CA GLY A 372 -5.33 13.34 -1.05
C GLY A 372 -4.35 14.49 -1.24
N ASN A 373 -3.09 14.21 -1.55
CA ASN A 373 -2.09 15.20 -1.94
C ASN A 373 -1.52 14.86 -3.33
N GLN A 374 -0.64 13.87 -3.40
CA GLN A 374 -0.01 13.44 -4.65
C GLN A 374 -0.95 12.58 -5.48
N LEU A 375 -1.69 11.68 -4.86
CA LEU A 375 -2.58 10.71 -5.50
C LEU A 375 -4.05 10.99 -5.21
N ASN A 376 -4.91 10.62 -6.17
CA ASN A 376 -6.36 10.65 -5.99
C ASN A 376 -6.79 9.60 -4.96
N PRO A 377 -7.42 9.99 -3.84
CA PRO A 377 -7.77 9.06 -2.78
C PRO A 377 -8.82 8.01 -3.18
N ALA A 378 -9.69 8.32 -4.15
CA ALA A 378 -10.66 7.37 -4.66
C ALA A 378 -9.98 6.26 -5.47
N LEU A 379 -9.01 6.64 -6.33
CA LEU A 379 -8.24 5.68 -7.13
C LEU A 379 -7.32 4.83 -6.26
N VAL A 380 -6.69 5.41 -5.23
CA VAL A 380 -5.88 4.63 -4.27
C VAL A 380 -6.74 3.58 -3.57
N ARG A 381 -7.94 3.93 -3.10
CA ARG A 381 -8.86 2.96 -2.49
C ARG A 381 -9.26 1.85 -3.45
N ALA A 382 -9.65 2.20 -4.67
CA ALA A 382 -10.03 1.23 -5.70
C ALA A 382 -8.86 0.27 -6.01
N PHE A 383 -7.63 0.81 -6.12
CA PHE A 383 -6.44 0.03 -6.40
C PHE A 383 -6.06 -0.91 -5.25
N VAL A 384 -6.05 -0.42 -4.01
CA VAL A 384 -5.78 -1.26 -2.82
C VAL A 384 -6.83 -2.36 -2.67
N SER A 385 -8.11 -2.06 -2.98
CA SER A 385 -9.16 -3.08 -2.99
C SER A 385 -8.95 -4.13 -4.10
N LEU A 386 -8.38 -3.74 -5.24
CA LEU A 386 -8.08 -4.62 -6.36
C LEU A 386 -6.93 -5.58 -6.06
N ILE A 387 -5.79 -5.05 -5.59
CA ILE A 387 -4.59 -5.86 -5.38
C ILE A 387 -4.57 -6.61 -4.05
N SER A 388 -5.38 -6.19 -3.07
CA SER A 388 -5.35 -6.64 -1.67
C SER A 388 -4.05 -6.22 -0.93
N PHE A 389 -4.11 -6.14 0.41
CA PHE A 389 -2.90 -5.96 1.23
C PHE A 389 -1.99 -7.19 1.18
N PHE A 390 -2.58 -8.37 1.07
CA PHE A 390 -1.88 -9.64 1.00
C PHE A 390 -2.29 -10.38 -0.27
N PRO A 391 -1.69 -10.05 -1.43
CA PRO A 391 -2.00 -10.72 -2.69
C PRO A 391 -1.71 -12.22 -2.64
N ILE A 392 -2.34 -12.98 -3.52
CA ILE A 392 -2.07 -14.41 -3.71
C ILE A 392 -0.56 -14.60 -3.94
N GLY A 393 0.02 -15.60 -3.26
CA GLY A 393 1.45 -15.88 -3.27
C GLY A 393 2.27 -15.08 -2.24
N SER A 394 1.66 -14.15 -1.48
CA SER A 394 2.32 -13.52 -0.33
C SER A 394 2.55 -14.55 0.75
N VAL A 395 3.76 -14.59 1.31
CA VAL A 395 4.05 -15.40 2.51
C VAL A 395 3.79 -14.54 3.73
N VAL A 396 2.94 -15.04 4.62
CA VAL A 396 2.51 -14.31 5.81
C VAL A 396 2.70 -15.13 7.08
N ARG A 397 2.90 -14.45 8.21
CA ARG A 397 2.88 -15.05 9.55
C ARG A 397 1.62 -14.58 10.26
N THR A 398 0.89 -15.51 10.85
CA THR A 398 -0.30 -15.18 11.63
C THR A 398 0.04 -14.74 13.06
N THR A 399 -0.94 -14.19 13.76
CA THR A 399 -0.84 -13.87 15.20
C THR A 399 -0.64 -15.08 16.09
N ARG A 400 -0.83 -16.30 15.55
CA ARG A 400 -0.55 -17.57 16.24
C ARG A 400 0.80 -18.18 15.83
N ASP A 401 1.67 -17.40 15.21
CA ASP A 401 2.99 -17.82 14.73
C ASP A 401 2.96 -18.90 13.63
N GLU A 402 1.81 -19.07 12.96
CA GLU A 402 1.66 -19.97 11.82
C GLU A 402 2.19 -19.29 10.56
N LEU A 403 3.00 -19.99 9.78
CA LEU A 403 3.50 -19.52 8.49
C LEU A 403 2.60 -20.06 7.38
N GLY A 404 2.21 -19.21 6.43
CA GLY A 404 1.36 -19.62 5.32
C GLY A 404 1.56 -18.79 4.07
N VAL A 405 1.18 -19.34 2.92
CA VAL A 405 1.09 -18.62 1.66
C VAL A 405 -0.36 -18.26 1.38
N VAL A 406 -0.61 -17.04 0.96
CA VAL A 406 -1.95 -16.58 0.58
C VAL A 406 -2.36 -17.30 -0.70
N ILE A 407 -3.49 -18.01 -0.65
CA ILE A 407 -4.05 -18.75 -1.78
C ILE A 407 -5.34 -18.13 -2.31
N ARG A 408 -6.02 -17.31 -1.51
CA ARG A 408 -7.22 -16.58 -1.94
C ARG A 408 -7.38 -15.29 -1.14
N THR A 409 -7.76 -14.22 -1.83
CA THR A 409 -8.16 -12.94 -1.23
C THR A 409 -9.68 -12.83 -1.20
N ARG A 410 -10.21 -11.90 -0.38
CA ARG A 410 -11.64 -11.68 -0.26
C ARG A 410 -11.99 -10.24 -0.63
N GLU A 411 -12.97 -10.10 -1.50
CA GLU A 411 -13.57 -8.80 -1.76
C GLU A 411 -14.34 -8.35 -0.52
N GLY A 412 -14.04 -7.15 -0.03
CA GLY A 412 -14.65 -6.61 1.19
C GLY A 412 -13.90 -6.90 2.50
N ASP A 413 -12.98 -7.87 2.52
CA ASP A 413 -12.11 -8.15 3.68
C ASP A 413 -10.64 -8.40 3.24
N PRO A 414 -9.94 -7.38 2.76
CA PRO A 414 -8.60 -7.52 2.20
C PRO A 414 -7.52 -7.85 3.25
N LEU A 415 -7.86 -7.81 4.54
CA LEU A 415 -6.93 -8.08 5.64
C LEU A 415 -6.98 -9.54 6.13
N HIS A 416 -8.00 -10.32 5.74
CA HIS A 416 -8.19 -11.68 6.20
C HIS A 416 -8.28 -12.67 5.02
N PRO A 417 -7.14 -12.93 4.33
CA PRO A 417 -7.09 -13.87 3.23
C PRO A 417 -7.24 -15.33 3.70
N GLU A 418 -7.44 -16.24 2.76
CA GLU A 418 -7.24 -17.67 2.99
C GLU A 418 -5.77 -18.01 2.70
N ILE A 419 -5.15 -18.76 3.61
CA ILE A 419 -3.76 -19.17 3.50
C ILE A 419 -3.63 -20.69 3.50
N GLU A 420 -2.62 -21.22 2.80
CA GLU A 420 -2.15 -22.58 2.93
C GLU A 420 -0.90 -22.59 3.80
N LEU A 421 -0.92 -23.41 4.86
CA LEU A 421 0.18 -23.46 5.82
C LEU A 421 1.46 -23.99 5.18
N LEU A 422 2.57 -23.39 5.58
CA LEU A 422 3.93 -23.77 5.19
C LEU A 422 4.67 -24.40 6.38
N THR A 423 5.52 -25.36 6.10
CA THR A 423 6.49 -25.85 7.08
C THR A 423 7.51 -24.77 7.35
N PRO A 424 7.80 -24.39 8.62
CA PRO A 424 8.72 -23.30 8.94
C PRO A 424 10.15 -23.52 8.41
N ASP A 425 10.59 -24.77 8.34
CA ASP A 425 11.95 -25.12 7.98
C ASP A 425 12.21 -25.22 6.47
N THR A 426 11.20 -25.64 5.69
CA THR A 426 11.37 -25.92 4.25
C THR A 426 10.50 -25.05 3.37
N PHE A 427 9.58 -24.25 3.95
CA PHE A 427 8.59 -23.45 3.24
C PHE A 427 7.75 -24.24 2.22
N ARG A 428 7.62 -25.55 2.40
CA ARG A 428 6.75 -26.41 1.61
C ARG A 428 5.33 -26.34 2.13
N THR A 429 4.37 -26.35 1.24
CA THR A 429 2.95 -26.40 1.61
C THR A 429 2.64 -27.70 2.35
N THR A 430 1.84 -27.59 3.40
CA THR A 430 1.42 -28.73 4.22
C THR A 430 0.11 -29.37 3.73
N GLY A 431 -0.58 -28.74 2.78
CA GLY A 431 -1.94 -29.09 2.36
C GLY A 431 -3.03 -28.60 3.32
N SER A 432 -2.67 -28.05 4.48
CA SER A 432 -3.63 -27.49 5.44
C SER A 432 -3.97 -26.05 5.09
N ARG A 433 -5.26 -25.71 5.03
CA ARG A 433 -5.74 -24.37 4.70
C ARG A 433 -6.40 -23.73 5.91
N ILE A 434 -6.23 -22.43 6.06
CA ILE A 434 -6.84 -21.61 7.10
C ILE A 434 -7.48 -20.40 6.44
N ASP A 435 -8.75 -20.19 6.74
CA ASP A 435 -9.48 -18.99 6.41
C ASP A 435 -9.31 -17.97 7.55
N LEU A 436 -8.57 -16.89 7.32
CA LEU A 436 -8.35 -15.89 8.36
C LEU A 436 -9.60 -15.03 8.63
N SER A 437 -10.63 -15.12 7.78
CA SER A 437 -11.93 -14.47 8.03
C SER A 437 -12.82 -15.22 9.03
N GLU A 438 -12.40 -16.40 9.50
CA GLU A 438 -13.11 -17.14 10.51
C GLU A 438 -13.19 -16.40 11.84
N ARG A 439 -14.39 -16.36 12.40
CA ARG A 439 -14.65 -15.73 13.70
C ARG A 439 -14.94 -16.80 14.75
N GLY A 440 -14.47 -16.55 15.95
CA GLY A 440 -14.79 -17.37 17.13
C GLY A 440 -16.23 -17.21 17.57
N SER A 441 -16.62 -17.96 18.58
CA SER A 441 -17.97 -17.88 19.21
C SER A 441 -18.26 -16.50 19.82
N ASP A 442 -17.23 -15.69 20.04
CA ASP A 442 -17.27 -14.32 20.52
C ASP A 442 -17.39 -13.27 19.39
N GLY A 443 -17.49 -13.72 18.12
CA GLY A 443 -17.56 -12.87 16.93
C GLY A 443 -16.23 -12.25 16.50
N ARG A 444 -15.14 -12.50 17.22
CA ARG A 444 -13.79 -11.97 16.90
C ARG A 444 -13.10 -12.85 15.86
N TYR A 445 -12.23 -12.28 15.07
CA TYR A 445 -11.36 -13.06 14.20
C TYR A 445 -10.45 -13.95 15.03
N THR A 446 -10.35 -15.21 14.65
CA THR A 446 -9.53 -16.21 15.37
C THR A 446 -8.04 -16.01 15.12
N ARG A 447 -7.70 -15.36 14.02
CA ARG A 447 -6.32 -15.11 13.56
C ARG A 447 -6.26 -13.83 12.72
N HIS A 448 -5.11 -13.18 12.69
CA HIS A 448 -4.80 -12.08 11.80
C HIS A 448 -3.44 -12.32 11.15
N VAL A 449 -3.15 -11.63 10.05
CA VAL A 449 -1.78 -11.52 9.55
C VAL A 449 -1.00 -10.60 10.49
N ALA A 450 0.07 -11.11 11.08
CA ALA A 450 0.95 -10.34 11.96
C ALA A 450 2.04 -9.62 11.16
N GLU A 451 2.55 -10.28 10.11
CA GLU A 451 3.58 -9.72 9.23
C GLU A 451 3.59 -10.42 7.88
N THR A 452 4.07 -9.72 6.85
CA THR A 452 4.44 -10.32 5.56
C THR A 452 5.90 -10.73 5.62
N VAL A 453 6.19 -12.00 5.31
CA VAL A 453 7.54 -12.55 5.32
C VAL A 453 8.18 -12.32 3.96
N ARG A 454 9.29 -11.58 3.92
CA ARG A 454 10.04 -11.34 2.68
C ARG A 454 10.69 -12.63 2.19
N ARG A 455 10.60 -12.93 0.90
CA ARG A 455 11.21 -14.15 0.33
C ARG A 455 12.73 -14.22 0.59
N GLY A 456 13.45 -13.09 0.56
CA GLY A 456 14.87 -13.04 0.90
C GLY A 456 15.20 -13.44 2.35
N ALA A 457 14.34 -13.11 3.32
CA ALA A 457 14.47 -13.54 4.71
C ALA A 457 14.29 -15.05 4.88
N VAL A 458 13.54 -15.67 3.96
CA VAL A 458 13.33 -17.11 3.87
C VAL A 458 14.63 -17.84 3.54
N HIS A 459 15.37 -17.36 2.55
CA HIS A 459 16.64 -17.98 2.13
C HIS A 459 17.80 -17.70 3.10
N ALA A 460 17.87 -16.52 3.69
CA ALA A 460 18.95 -16.16 4.63
C ALA A 460 18.95 -16.99 5.93
N ARG A 461 17.80 -17.53 6.33
CA ARG A 461 17.70 -18.43 7.51
C ARG A 461 18.15 -19.87 7.23
N PHE A 462 18.28 -20.27 5.96
CA PHE A 462 18.56 -21.65 5.55
C PHE A 462 19.85 -21.83 4.75
N ALA A 463 20.72 -20.80 4.67
CA ALA A 463 22.08 -21.04 4.23
C ALA A 463 22.74 -21.97 5.27
N PRO A 464 23.26 -23.16 4.89
CA PRO A 464 23.98 -23.99 5.82
C PRO A 464 25.18 -23.18 6.36
N PRO A 465 25.54 -23.33 7.64
CA PRO A 465 26.70 -22.65 8.17
C PRO A 465 27.87 -22.96 7.26
N SER A 466 28.55 -21.94 6.72
CA SER A 466 29.73 -22.10 5.89
C SER A 466 30.73 -22.92 6.73
N ALA A 467 31.11 -24.08 6.22
CA ALA A 467 32.15 -24.88 6.83
C ALA A 467 33.40 -24.02 6.93
N ALA A 468 33.82 -23.71 8.18
CA ALA A 468 35.06 -23.03 8.50
C ALA A 468 36.23 -23.96 8.24
#